data_ed9bb6902a2510fec93ca6f8281ff04b
#
_entry.id   ed9bb6902a2510fec93ca6f8281ff04b
#
_cell.length_a   1.000
_cell.length_b   1.000
_cell.length_c   1.000
_cell.angle_alpha   90.00
_cell.angle_beta   90.00
_cell.angle_gamma   90.00
#
_symmetry.space_group_name_H-M   'P 1'
#
loop_
_entity.id
_entity.type
_entity.pdbx_description
1 polymer ?
#
loop_
_entity_poly.entity_id
_entity_poly.type
_entity_poly.pdbx_seq_one_letter_code
_entity_poly.pdbx_strand_id
1 'polypeptide(L)'
;MRWNSIEKELAYFFLSNEDMLKVGGRKEDTENIVEKLISYEKADISLFLREDKPGIIKGSMRSKTDKDVNVVAALFGGGGHKKAAGFSSELPPEEILKIVMENL
;
A
#
# COMPACT_ATOMS: atom_id res chain seq x y z
N MET A 1 2.89 -12.65 -4.29
CA MET A 1 1.86 -11.67 -4.61
C MET A 1 0.48 -12.30 -4.52
N ARG A 2 -0.44 -11.65 -3.85
CA ARG A 2 -1.77 -12.21 -3.66
C ARG A 2 -2.84 -11.41 -4.39
N TRP A 3 -2.72 -10.10 -4.40
CA TRP A 3 -3.71 -9.26 -5.08
C TRP A 3 -3.04 -8.25 -5.99
N ASN A 4 -3.76 -7.95 -7.04
CA ASN A 4 -3.43 -6.88 -7.94
C ASN A 4 -4.74 -6.49 -8.60
N SER A 5 -5.36 -5.41 -8.14
CA SER A 5 -6.70 -5.04 -8.58
C SER A 5 -6.87 -3.54 -8.55
N ILE A 6 -7.93 -3.06 -9.23
CA ILE A 6 -8.32 -1.66 -9.22
C ILE A 6 -9.77 -1.59 -8.76
N GLU A 7 -10.01 -0.76 -7.75
CA GLU A 7 -11.35 -0.54 -7.22
C GLU A 7 -11.43 0.87 -6.68
N LYS A 8 -12.50 1.61 -6.96
CA LYS A 8 -12.67 3.01 -6.55
C LYS A 8 -11.45 3.87 -6.91
N GLU A 9 -10.87 3.65 -8.08
CA GLU A 9 -9.68 4.36 -8.53
C GLU A 9 -8.44 4.06 -7.68
N LEU A 10 -8.47 2.96 -6.97
CA LEU A 10 -7.37 2.47 -6.13
C LEU A 10 -6.75 1.23 -6.79
N ALA A 11 -5.45 1.27 -7.02
CA ALA A 11 -4.70 0.08 -7.41
C ALA A 11 -3.99 -0.44 -6.16
N TYR A 12 -4.12 -1.72 -5.87
CA TYR A 12 -3.47 -2.28 -4.70
C TYR A 12 -2.76 -3.60 -5.00
N PHE A 13 -1.78 -3.89 -4.16
CA PHE A 13 -0.90 -5.03 -4.31
C PHE A 13 -0.48 -5.50 -2.93
N PHE A 14 -0.50 -6.79 -2.69
CA PHE A 14 -0.02 -7.37 -1.43
C PHE A 14 1.10 -8.36 -1.66
N LEU A 15 2.16 -8.26 -0.88
CA LEU A 15 3.29 -9.17 -0.92
C LEU A 15 3.47 -9.75 0.49
N SER A 16 3.26 -11.06 0.63
CA SER A 16 3.39 -11.73 1.92
C SER A 16 4.86 -11.86 2.34
N ASN A 17 5.10 -12.20 3.61
CA ASN A 17 6.46 -12.44 4.10
C ASN A 17 7.14 -13.56 3.28
N GLU A 18 6.41 -14.61 2.96
CA GLU A 18 6.91 -15.69 2.15
C GLU A 18 7.31 -15.20 0.76
N ASP A 19 6.47 -14.38 0.14
CA ASP A 19 6.76 -13.79 -1.17
C ASP A 19 7.98 -12.86 -1.11
N MET A 20 8.14 -12.10 -0.03
CA MET A 20 9.29 -11.22 0.18
C MET A 20 10.59 -12.02 0.21
N LEU A 21 10.58 -13.16 0.88
CA LEU A 21 11.76 -14.02 0.94
C LEU A 21 12.12 -14.57 -0.44
N LYS A 22 11.13 -14.92 -1.24
CA LYS A 22 11.33 -15.45 -2.59
C LYS A 22 11.95 -14.44 -3.54
N VAL A 23 11.61 -13.18 -3.40
CA VAL A 23 12.14 -12.11 -4.29
C VAL A 23 13.39 -11.44 -3.73
N GLY A 24 13.95 -11.98 -2.66
CA GLY A 24 15.16 -11.44 -2.05
C GLY A 24 14.91 -10.29 -1.07
N GLY A 25 13.67 -9.86 -0.90
CA GLY A 25 13.28 -8.91 0.14
C GLY A 25 13.93 -7.54 0.11
N ARG A 26 14.36 -7.06 -1.06
CA ARG A 26 15.00 -5.76 -1.16
C ARG A 26 13.98 -4.64 -1.11
N LYS A 27 14.25 -3.65 -0.29
CA LYS A 27 13.37 -2.49 -0.14
C LYS A 27 13.24 -1.70 -1.44
N GLU A 28 14.33 -1.54 -2.19
CA GLU A 28 14.33 -0.83 -3.47
C GLU A 28 13.38 -1.48 -4.47
N ASP A 29 13.36 -2.81 -4.49
CA ASP A 29 12.50 -3.55 -5.41
C ASP A 29 11.02 -3.35 -5.08
N THR A 30 10.68 -3.27 -3.79
CA THR A 30 9.29 -3.04 -3.38
C THR A 30 8.85 -1.62 -3.70
N GLU A 31 9.73 -0.64 -3.58
CA GLU A 31 9.41 0.74 -3.94
C GLU A 31 9.17 0.88 -5.45
N ASN A 32 9.91 0.14 -6.27
CA ASN A 32 9.67 0.13 -7.71
C ASN A 32 8.29 -0.41 -8.06
N ILE A 33 7.79 -1.37 -7.29
CA ILE A 33 6.43 -1.89 -7.47
C ILE A 33 5.40 -0.79 -7.19
N VAL A 34 5.60 -0.01 -6.12
CA VAL A 34 4.71 1.10 -5.79
C VAL A 34 4.65 2.11 -6.93
N GLU A 35 5.82 2.47 -7.48
CA GLU A 35 5.88 3.41 -8.60
C GLU A 35 5.17 2.87 -9.84
N LYS A 36 5.27 1.57 -10.09
CA LYS A 36 4.54 0.95 -11.20
C LYS A 36 3.04 0.97 -10.98
N LEU A 37 2.58 0.78 -9.76
CA LEU A 37 1.16 0.86 -9.44
C LEU A 37 0.63 2.27 -9.67
N ILE A 38 1.37 3.29 -9.25
CA ILE A 38 0.93 4.68 -9.42
C ILE A 38 0.90 5.10 -10.88
N SER A 39 1.68 4.45 -11.74
CA SER A 39 1.68 4.74 -13.16
C SER A 39 0.48 4.15 -13.90
N TYR A 40 -0.31 3.31 -13.22
CA TYR A 40 -1.51 2.72 -13.81
C TYR A 40 -2.49 3.82 -14.17
N GLU A 41 -2.87 3.87 -15.44
CA GLU A 41 -3.64 4.99 -16.00
C GLU A 41 -4.95 5.28 -15.28
N LYS A 42 -5.65 4.22 -14.86
CA LYS A 42 -6.96 4.35 -14.22
C LYS A 42 -6.92 4.51 -12.70
N ALA A 43 -5.75 4.42 -12.11
CA ALA A 43 -5.62 4.50 -10.66
C ALA A 43 -5.23 5.90 -10.23
N ASP A 44 -6.02 6.53 -9.36
CA ASP A 44 -5.67 7.80 -8.72
C ASP A 44 -4.77 7.57 -7.53
N ILE A 45 -4.94 6.45 -6.85
CA ILE A 45 -4.20 6.11 -5.64
C ILE A 45 -3.65 4.70 -5.77
N SER A 46 -2.43 4.50 -5.29
CA SER A 46 -1.85 3.16 -5.18
C SER A 46 -1.62 2.82 -3.70
N LEU A 47 -1.83 1.56 -3.37
CA LEU A 47 -1.59 1.01 -2.05
C LEU A 47 -0.77 -0.26 -2.20
N PHE A 48 0.44 -0.26 -1.63
CA PHE A 48 1.26 -1.44 -1.59
C PHE A 48 1.39 -1.91 -0.14
N LEU A 49 0.93 -3.15 0.12
CA LEU A 49 1.03 -3.78 1.42
C LEU A 49 2.08 -4.87 1.35
N ARG A 50 3.01 -4.88 2.29
CA ARG A 50 4.02 -5.93 2.37
C ARG A 50 4.13 -6.43 3.81
N GLU A 51 4.31 -7.74 3.94
CA GLU A 51 4.51 -8.36 5.25
C GLU A 51 6.01 -8.55 5.48
N ASP A 52 6.65 -7.55 6.09
CA ASP A 52 8.10 -7.60 6.36
C ASP A 52 8.44 -8.67 7.38
N LYS A 53 7.60 -8.82 8.38
CA LYS A 53 7.71 -9.86 9.41
C LYS A 53 6.34 -10.49 9.57
N PRO A 54 6.25 -11.77 9.92
CA PRO A 54 4.94 -12.41 10.13
C PRO A 54 4.06 -11.58 11.07
N GLY A 55 2.87 -11.23 10.60
CA GLY A 55 1.91 -10.46 11.37
C GLY A 55 2.09 -8.95 11.33
N ILE A 56 3.14 -8.43 10.71
CA ILE A 56 3.38 -6.99 10.62
C ILE A 56 3.31 -6.56 9.17
N ILE A 57 2.30 -5.77 8.84
CA ILE A 57 2.07 -5.28 7.48
C ILE A 57 2.53 -3.83 7.38
N LYS A 58 3.37 -3.53 6.40
CA LYS A 58 3.74 -2.17 6.08
C LYS A 58 3.00 -1.74 4.83
N GLY A 59 2.43 -0.54 4.87
CA GLY A 59 1.71 0.02 3.74
C GLY A 59 2.40 1.24 3.20
N SER A 60 2.43 1.34 1.88
CA SER A 60 2.94 2.52 1.17
C SER A 60 1.85 3.00 0.25
N MET A 61 1.54 4.29 0.30
CA MET A 61 0.48 4.89 -0.51
C MET A 61 1.01 6.04 -1.33
N ARG A 62 0.47 6.18 -2.54
CA ARG A 62 0.77 7.29 -3.44
C ARG A 62 -0.53 7.83 -4.02
N SER A 63 -0.61 9.12 -4.25
CA SER A 63 -1.78 9.76 -4.86
C SER A 63 -1.34 10.59 -6.06
N LYS A 64 -2.07 10.45 -7.16
CA LYS A 64 -1.89 11.28 -8.37
C LYS A 64 -2.75 12.53 -8.32
N THR A 65 -3.72 12.58 -7.42
CA THR A 65 -4.76 13.61 -7.37
C THR A 65 -4.66 14.41 -6.07
N ASP A 66 -5.70 15.15 -5.75
CA ASP A 66 -5.80 15.92 -4.52
C ASP A 66 -6.21 15.07 -3.32
N LYS A 67 -6.44 13.77 -3.52
CA LYS A 67 -6.76 12.88 -2.40
C LYS A 67 -5.56 12.77 -1.47
N ASP A 68 -5.81 12.95 -0.18
CA ASP A 68 -4.76 13.04 0.83
C ASP A 68 -4.53 11.66 1.47
N VAL A 69 -3.46 10.98 1.05
CA VAL A 69 -3.13 9.66 1.60
C VAL A 69 -2.51 9.76 2.99
N ASN A 70 -2.03 10.93 3.40
CA ASN A 70 -1.51 11.13 4.74
C ASN A 70 -2.61 10.97 5.79
N VAL A 71 -3.82 11.48 5.50
CA VAL A 71 -4.97 11.32 6.40
C VAL A 71 -5.28 9.83 6.61
N VAL A 72 -5.26 9.06 5.54
CA VAL A 72 -5.53 7.62 5.61
C VAL A 72 -4.44 6.90 6.40
N ALA A 73 -3.16 7.20 6.11
CA ALA A 73 -2.05 6.59 6.83
C ALA A 73 -2.09 6.91 8.33
N ALA A 74 -2.54 8.09 8.70
CA ALA A 74 -2.66 8.50 10.10
C ALA A 74 -3.65 7.64 10.88
N LEU A 75 -4.64 7.06 10.21
CA LEU A 75 -5.60 6.15 10.85
C LEU A 75 -4.89 4.89 11.40
N PHE A 76 -3.75 4.55 10.86
CA PHE A 76 -2.93 3.42 11.30
C PHE A 76 -1.73 3.87 12.13
N GLY A 77 -1.69 5.12 12.54
CA GLY A 77 -0.57 5.66 13.29
C GLY A 77 0.63 6.04 12.46
N GLY A 78 0.49 6.04 11.14
CA GLY A 78 1.55 6.43 10.21
C GLY A 78 1.45 7.87 9.78
N GLY A 79 2.03 8.19 8.63
CA GLY A 79 2.01 9.53 8.08
C GLY A 79 2.95 9.70 6.91
N GLY A 80 3.12 10.94 6.49
CA GLY A 80 3.98 11.29 5.37
C GLY A 80 3.54 12.61 4.77
N HIS A 81 3.29 12.59 3.49
CA HIS A 81 2.82 13.76 2.74
C HIS A 81 1.47 13.47 2.09
N LYS A 82 0.80 14.52 1.66
CA LYS A 82 -0.50 14.40 1.00
C LYS A 82 -0.49 13.39 -0.15
N LYS A 83 0.58 13.36 -0.94
CA LYS A 83 0.69 12.50 -2.12
C LYS A 83 1.50 11.23 -1.91
N ALA A 84 2.12 11.07 -0.75
CA ALA A 84 2.94 9.89 -0.45
C ALA A 84 3.01 9.69 1.06
N ALA A 85 2.51 8.57 1.54
CA ALA A 85 2.48 8.27 2.97
C ALA A 85 2.67 6.79 3.22
N GLY A 86 3.06 6.44 4.44
CA GLY A 86 3.26 5.06 4.82
C GLY A 86 2.81 4.80 6.25
N PHE A 87 2.59 3.52 6.55
CA PHE A 87 2.15 3.09 7.87
C PHE A 87 2.57 1.66 8.14
N SER A 88 2.41 1.23 9.38
CA SER A 88 2.64 -0.15 9.81
C SER A 88 1.45 -0.60 10.62
N SER A 89 1.01 -1.84 10.45
CA SER A 89 -0.18 -2.34 11.13
C SER A 89 -0.07 -3.83 11.41
N GLU A 90 -0.72 -4.27 12.49
CA GLU A 90 -0.84 -5.68 12.82
C GLU A 90 -2.16 -6.27 12.32
N LEU A 91 -2.99 -5.47 11.67
CA LEU A 91 -4.25 -5.93 11.10
C LEU A 91 -4.01 -6.80 9.87
N PRO A 92 -4.92 -7.75 9.59
CA PRO A 92 -4.83 -8.52 8.35
C PRO A 92 -4.93 -7.61 7.13
N PRO A 93 -4.32 -7.98 6.00
CA PRO A 93 -4.37 -7.16 4.78
C PRO A 93 -5.78 -6.79 4.34
N GLU A 94 -6.74 -7.71 4.48
CA GLU A 94 -8.13 -7.46 4.08
C GLU A 94 -8.76 -6.34 4.91
N GLU A 95 -8.46 -6.30 6.20
CA GLU A 95 -8.97 -5.25 7.09
C GLU A 95 -8.34 -3.91 6.76
N ILE A 96 -7.04 -3.90 6.47
CA ILE A 96 -6.33 -2.69 6.07
C ILE A 96 -6.96 -2.13 4.80
N LEU A 97 -7.16 -2.97 3.79
CA LEU A 97 -7.74 -2.56 2.52
C LEU A 97 -9.14 -1.97 2.73
N LYS A 98 -9.96 -2.62 3.56
CA LYS A 98 -11.31 -2.15 3.86
C LYS A 98 -11.28 -0.75 4.45
N ILE A 99 -10.43 -0.52 5.45
CA ILE A 99 -10.31 0.79 6.11
C ILE A 99 -9.86 1.85 5.12
N VAL A 100 -8.86 1.52 4.29
CA VAL A 100 -8.37 2.45 3.27
C VAL A 100 -9.50 2.84 2.31
N MET A 101 -10.22 1.86 1.80
CA MET A 101 -11.30 2.12 0.83
C MET A 101 -12.45 2.92 1.42
N GLU A 102 -12.77 2.72 2.70
CA GLU A 102 -13.82 3.47 3.37
C GLU A 102 -13.46 4.94 3.58
N ASN A 103 -12.18 5.29 3.49
CA ASN A 103 -11.68 6.64 3.80
C ASN A 103 -11.09 7.37 2.58
N LEU A 104 -11.32 6.86 1.40
CA LEU A 104 -10.88 7.53 0.16
C LEU A 104 -11.92 8.47 -0.43
#